data_0a1e1dbb08d2e8fb9527ac40b270b62a
#
_entry.id   0a1e1dbb08d2e8fb9527ac40b270b62a
#
_cell.length_a   1.000
_cell.length_b   1.000
_cell.length_c   1.000
_cell.angle_alpha   90.00
_cell.angle_beta   90.00
_cell.angle_gamma   90.00
#
_symmetry.space_group_name_H-M   'P 1'
#
loop_
_entity.id
_entity.type
_entity.pdbx_description
1 polymer ?
#
loop_
_entity_poly.entity_id
_entity_poly.type
_entity_poly.pdbx_seq_one_letter_code
_entity_poly.pdbx_strand_id
1 'polypeptide(L)'
;ATQNKIIEDLKKLKCAIIEKHYRQAKLHKYTICDLGVPFSVGSLSKEDLSEEGYECILYGELFTTYGCVINEVKSHTNKIANTTLSQKGDLLFPSSTTVDAVSLISPSVIDIPNVILGGDMFGIHIDKKFNAYYLSYYINLIARKKLAIYAKGSTIIHLHYKDIAKAQLLLPDLCEQDKIAKCMMAEDAKIKVEEQLLTILEKQKQYLLRQMFI
;
A
#
# COMPACT_ATOMS: atom_id res chain seq x y z
N ALA A 1 24.41 9.76 -8.18
CA ALA A 1 24.07 10.83 -7.19
C ALA A 1 22.88 11.68 -7.65
N THR A 2 22.84 12.16 -8.88
CA THR A 2 21.76 13.04 -9.39
C THR A 2 20.41 12.34 -9.48
N GLN A 3 20.38 11.12 -10.01
CA GLN A 3 19.14 10.36 -10.21
C GLN A 3 18.45 10.01 -8.87
N ASN A 4 19.21 9.57 -7.87
CA ASN A 4 18.68 9.31 -6.53
C ASN A 4 18.05 10.57 -5.90
N LYS A 5 18.67 11.75 -6.13
CA LYS A 5 18.13 13.02 -5.66
C LYS A 5 16.81 13.37 -6.34
N ILE A 6 16.69 13.13 -7.65
CA ILE A 6 15.43 13.36 -8.39
C ILE A 6 14.32 12.51 -7.81
N ILE A 7 14.57 11.21 -7.58
CA ILE A 7 13.58 10.29 -6.98
C ILE A 7 13.17 10.76 -5.56
N GLU A 8 14.14 11.18 -4.74
CA GLU A 8 13.86 11.70 -3.40
C GLU A 8 13.02 12.98 -3.44
N ASP A 9 13.35 13.91 -4.33
CA ASP A 9 12.62 15.17 -4.49
C ASP A 9 11.19 14.93 -5.00
N LEU A 10 10.98 13.97 -5.92
CA LEU A 10 9.65 13.55 -6.36
C LEU A 10 8.83 12.93 -5.21
N LYS A 11 9.43 12.10 -4.36
CA LYS A 11 8.77 11.53 -3.18
C LYS A 11 8.36 12.63 -2.18
N LYS A 12 9.20 13.63 -1.97
CA LYS A 12 8.87 14.80 -1.14
C LYS A 12 7.75 15.65 -1.75
N LEU A 13 7.83 15.88 -3.07
CA LEU A 13 6.79 16.63 -3.80
C LEU A 13 5.43 15.94 -3.68
N LYS A 14 5.37 14.63 -3.86
CA LYS A 14 4.16 13.81 -3.69
C LYS A 14 3.53 14.04 -2.30
N CYS A 15 4.33 13.97 -1.23
CA CYS A 15 3.85 14.24 0.13
C CYS A 15 3.32 15.68 0.28
N ALA A 16 4.04 16.67 -0.25
CA ALA A 16 3.63 18.07 -0.18
C ALA A 16 2.31 18.35 -0.96
N ILE A 17 2.11 17.68 -2.09
CA ILE A 17 0.89 17.81 -2.90
C ILE A 17 -0.33 17.31 -2.10
N ILE A 18 -0.29 16.09 -1.56
CA ILE A 18 -1.43 15.55 -0.80
C ILE A 18 -1.72 16.37 0.45
N GLU A 19 -0.68 16.82 1.17
CA GLU A 19 -0.85 17.70 2.33
C GLU A 19 -1.51 19.03 1.97
N LYS A 20 -1.09 19.66 0.87
CA LYS A 20 -1.67 20.92 0.38
C LYS A 20 -3.14 20.75 0.08
N HIS A 21 -3.51 19.76 -0.72
CA HIS A 21 -4.90 19.46 -1.05
C HIS A 21 -5.73 19.17 0.19
N TYR A 22 -5.21 18.35 1.10
CA TYR A 22 -5.88 18.03 2.35
C TYR A 22 -6.16 19.25 3.21
N ARG A 23 -5.21 20.20 3.33
CA ARG A 23 -5.39 21.44 4.12
C ARG A 23 -6.39 22.41 3.49
N GLN A 24 -6.57 22.37 2.17
CA GLN A 24 -7.47 23.27 1.44
C GLN A 24 -8.87 22.72 1.26
N ALA A 25 -9.07 21.42 1.42
CA ALA A 25 -10.35 20.75 1.23
C ALA A 25 -11.31 20.99 2.39
N LYS A 26 -12.60 20.99 2.08
CA LYS A 26 -13.65 20.87 3.08
C LYS A 26 -13.72 19.44 3.57
N LEU A 27 -13.43 19.22 4.85
CA LEU A 27 -13.31 17.89 5.43
C LEU A 27 -14.58 17.48 6.18
N HIS A 28 -14.96 16.23 6.00
CA HIS A 28 -16.06 15.56 6.69
C HIS A 28 -15.52 14.46 7.60
N LYS A 29 -16.21 14.25 8.71
CA LYS A 29 -15.81 13.29 9.75
C LYS A 29 -16.39 11.92 9.45
N TYR A 30 -15.54 10.92 9.38
CA TYR A 30 -15.88 9.51 9.22
C TYR A 30 -15.07 8.67 10.20
N THR A 31 -15.44 7.40 10.33
CA THR A 31 -14.64 6.39 11.04
C THR A 31 -14.18 5.31 10.04
N ILE A 32 -13.24 4.49 10.44
CA ILE A 32 -12.80 3.38 9.58
C ILE A 32 -13.97 2.44 9.24
N CYS A 33 -14.91 2.22 10.19
CA CYS A 33 -16.07 1.36 9.91
C CYS A 33 -17.07 1.97 8.93
N ASP A 34 -17.03 3.27 8.67
CA ASP A 34 -17.89 3.92 7.66
C ASP A 34 -17.36 3.70 6.22
N LEU A 35 -16.09 3.26 6.07
CA LEU A 35 -15.46 3.11 4.78
C LEU A 35 -15.99 1.93 3.97
N GLY A 36 -16.52 0.90 4.62
CA GLY A 36 -17.03 -0.28 3.93
C GLY A 36 -17.12 -1.52 4.82
N VAL A 37 -17.13 -2.69 4.20
CA VAL A 37 -17.31 -3.97 4.89
C VAL A 37 -15.97 -4.65 5.10
N PRO A 38 -15.55 -4.93 6.35
CA PRO A 38 -14.31 -5.62 6.63
C PRO A 38 -14.40 -7.11 6.30
N PHE A 39 -13.27 -7.68 5.92
CA PHE A 39 -13.13 -9.12 5.76
C PHE A 39 -11.78 -9.61 6.31
N SER A 40 -11.76 -10.85 6.76
CA SER A 40 -10.52 -11.56 7.14
C SER A 40 -10.03 -12.40 5.97
N VAL A 41 -8.73 -12.65 5.97
CA VAL A 41 -8.11 -13.46 4.92
C VAL A 41 -7.79 -14.87 5.43
N GLY A 42 -7.62 -15.80 4.48
CA GLY A 42 -7.24 -17.17 4.77
C GLY A 42 -5.77 -17.30 5.20
N SER A 43 -5.42 -18.46 5.73
CA SER A 43 -4.03 -18.77 6.08
C SER A 43 -3.22 -19.09 4.82
N LEU A 44 -2.22 -18.27 4.53
CA LEU A 44 -1.21 -18.51 3.52
C LEU A 44 0.15 -18.17 4.12
N SER A 45 1.09 -19.11 4.04
CA SER A 45 2.45 -18.95 4.56
C SER A 45 3.47 -18.88 3.43
N LYS A 46 4.72 -18.58 3.76
CA LYS A 46 5.81 -18.60 2.79
C LYS A 46 6.05 -19.99 2.18
N GLU A 47 5.72 -21.03 2.93
CA GLU A 47 5.86 -22.42 2.49
C GLU A 47 4.81 -22.82 1.45
N ASP A 48 3.70 -22.08 1.37
CA ASP A 48 2.63 -22.28 0.37
C ASP A 48 2.97 -21.61 -0.97
N LEU A 49 4.08 -20.85 -1.06
CA LEU A 49 4.47 -20.18 -2.31
C LEU A 49 5.04 -21.16 -3.32
N SER A 50 4.85 -20.87 -4.60
CA SER A 50 5.36 -21.63 -5.75
C SER A 50 5.89 -20.68 -6.82
N GLU A 51 6.72 -21.20 -7.75
CA GLU A 51 7.23 -20.41 -8.88
C GLU A 51 6.13 -20.05 -9.88
N GLU A 52 5.14 -20.92 -10.03
CA GLU A 52 4.01 -20.75 -10.92
C GLU A 52 2.70 -21.10 -10.18
N GLY A 53 1.56 -20.64 -10.69
CA GLY A 53 0.24 -20.92 -10.10
C GLY A 53 -0.66 -19.71 -10.06
N TYR A 54 -1.54 -19.65 -9.08
CA TYR A 54 -2.46 -18.54 -8.87
C TYR A 54 -1.73 -17.36 -8.21
N GLU A 55 -1.98 -16.16 -8.70
CA GLU A 55 -1.46 -14.94 -8.08
C GLU A 55 -1.88 -14.84 -6.62
N CYS A 56 -0.92 -14.52 -5.75
CA CYS A 56 -1.20 -14.38 -4.33
C CYS A 56 -0.38 -13.25 -3.69
N ILE A 57 -0.87 -12.74 -2.56
CA ILE A 57 -0.20 -11.71 -1.75
C ILE A 57 -0.11 -12.18 -0.32
N LEU A 58 1.10 -12.20 0.22
CA LEU A 58 1.35 -12.36 1.66
C LEU A 58 1.41 -11.00 2.35
N TYR A 59 0.96 -10.96 3.62
CA TYR A 59 0.95 -9.72 4.41
C TYR A 59 2.30 -8.99 4.46
N GLY A 60 3.42 -9.72 4.48
CA GLY A 60 4.77 -9.14 4.49
C GLY A 60 5.10 -8.35 3.24
N GLU A 61 4.51 -8.68 2.10
CA GLU A 61 4.73 -8.00 0.83
C GLU A 61 4.11 -6.60 0.80
N LEU A 62 3.10 -6.32 1.65
CA LEU A 62 2.53 -4.99 1.82
C LEU A 62 3.56 -3.97 2.36
N PHE A 63 4.61 -4.45 3.05
CA PHE A 63 5.70 -3.60 3.55
C PHE A 63 6.89 -3.52 2.60
N THR A 64 7.20 -4.63 1.90
CA THR A 64 8.50 -4.81 1.23
C THR A 64 8.43 -4.69 -0.27
N THR A 65 7.28 -5.02 -0.85
CA THR A 65 7.14 -5.22 -2.30
C THR A 65 6.20 -4.20 -2.94
N TYR A 66 5.09 -3.90 -2.25
CA TYR A 66 4.03 -3.05 -2.80
C TYR A 66 4.03 -1.67 -2.16
N GLY A 67 3.53 -0.69 -2.93
CA GLY A 67 3.26 0.66 -2.46
C GLY A 67 1.78 0.86 -2.10
N CYS A 68 1.30 2.10 -2.21
CA CYS A 68 -0.10 2.41 -1.94
C CYS A 68 -1.08 1.71 -2.90
N VAL A 69 -0.66 1.37 -4.12
CA VAL A 69 -1.51 0.71 -5.14
C VAL A 69 -0.82 -0.55 -5.63
N ILE A 70 -1.54 -1.67 -5.60
CA ILE A 70 -1.09 -2.97 -6.11
C ILE A 70 -1.74 -3.18 -7.47
N ASN A 71 -0.99 -2.99 -8.54
CA ASN A 71 -1.42 -3.17 -9.93
C ASN A 71 -0.69 -4.31 -10.65
N GLU A 72 0.18 -5.02 -9.94
CA GLU A 72 0.95 -6.16 -10.42
C GLU A 72 1.26 -7.07 -9.23
N VAL A 73 1.06 -8.37 -9.37
CA VAL A 73 1.35 -9.36 -8.33
C VAL A 73 2.62 -10.13 -8.69
N LYS A 74 3.44 -10.44 -7.70
CA LYS A 74 4.73 -11.10 -7.91
C LYS A 74 4.79 -12.53 -7.42
N SER A 75 3.97 -12.85 -6.43
CA SER A 75 3.99 -14.16 -5.78
C SER A 75 2.87 -15.05 -6.27
N HIS A 76 3.13 -16.36 -6.31
CA HIS A 76 2.18 -17.36 -6.77
C HIS A 76 2.04 -18.48 -5.73
N THR A 77 0.91 -19.19 -5.79
CA THR A 77 0.63 -20.35 -4.95
C THR A 77 -0.23 -21.38 -5.68
N ASN A 78 -0.07 -22.64 -5.33
CA ASN A 78 -0.97 -23.72 -5.76
C ASN A 78 -2.06 -24.03 -4.73
N LYS A 79 -2.07 -23.33 -3.58
CA LYS A 79 -3.06 -23.50 -2.52
C LYS A 79 -4.34 -22.74 -2.84
N ILE A 80 -5.43 -23.48 -3.03
CA ILE A 80 -6.77 -22.94 -3.33
C ILE A 80 -7.77 -23.15 -2.19
N ALA A 81 -7.52 -24.12 -1.32
CA ALA A 81 -8.47 -24.45 -0.25
C ALA A 81 -8.44 -23.38 0.86
N ASN A 82 -9.64 -22.94 1.27
CA ASN A 82 -9.83 -21.94 2.32
C ASN A 82 -9.11 -20.60 2.05
N THR A 83 -9.06 -20.18 0.79
CA THR A 83 -8.46 -18.90 0.38
C THR A 83 -9.50 -17.81 0.29
N THR A 84 -9.05 -16.57 0.48
CA THR A 84 -9.85 -15.36 0.28
C THR A 84 -9.36 -14.68 -0.99
N LEU A 85 -10.26 -14.34 -1.91
CA LEU A 85 -9.94 -13.65 -3.15
C LEU A 85 -10.18 -12.15 -3.02
N SER A 86 -9.29 -11.36 -3.61
CA SER A 86 -9.45 -9.91 -3.69
C SER A 86 -10.59 -9.49 -4.63
N GLN A 87 -11.18 -8.35 -4.32
CA GLN A 87 -11.97 -7.57 -5.27
C GLN A 87 -11.18 -6.30 -5.63
N LYS A 88 -11.36 -5.82 -6.85
CA LYS A 88 -10.76 -4.54 -7.26
C LYS A 88 -11.24 -3.42 -6.35
N GLY A 89 -10.29 -2.67 -5.78
CA GLY A 89 -10.56 -1.58 -4.86
C GLY A 89 -10.61 -1.99 -3.39
N ASP A 90 -10.30 -3.24 -3.05
CA ASP A 90 -10.12 -3.64 -1.65
C ASP A 90 -8.93 -2.92 -1.03
N LEU A 91 -9.11 -2.44 0.19
CA LEU A 91 -8.04 -1.83 0.98
C LEU A 91 -7.50 -2.86 1.98
N LEU A 92 -6.26 -3.28 1.77
CA LEU A 92 -5.60 -4.33 2.53
C LEU A 92 -4.70 -3.72 3.61
N PHE A 93 -4.82 -4.21 4.84
CA PHE A 93 -4.00 -3.80 5.99
C PHE A 93 -3.16 -4.97 6.49
N PRO A 94 -1.84 -4.82 6.67
CA PRO A 94 -1.07 -5.80 7.42
C PRO A 94 -1.48 -5.76 8.89
N SER A 95 -1.51 -6.92 9.57
CA SER A 95 -1.98 -7.06 10.94
C SER A 95 -0.86 -7.24 11.96
N SER A 96 0.38 -7.49 11.54
CA SER A 96 1.50 -7.62 12.47
C SER A 96 2.82 -7.13 11.88
N THR A 97 3.71 -6.69 12.78
CA THR A 97 5.09 -6.30 12.45
C THR A 97 6.00 -6.46 13.67
N THR A 98 7.30 -6.62 13.42
CA THR A 98 8.35 -6.58 14.45
C THR A 98 9.12 -5.27 14.45
N VAL A 99 8.74 -4.28 13.62
CA VAL A 99 9.45 -3.00 13.46
C VAL A 99 8.91 -1.94 14.44
N ASP A 100 7.80 -1.31 14.10
CA ASP A 100 7.14 -0.29 14.95
C ASP A 100 5.66 -0.10 14.53
N ALA A 101 4.89 0.53 15.41
CA ALA A 101 3.45 0.75 15.21
C ALA A 101 3.14 1.66 14.00
N VAL A 102 4.01 2.62 13.68
CA VAL A 102 3.80 3.53 12.55
C VAL A 102 4.01 2.76 11.24
N SER A 103 5.04 1.91 11.18
CA SER A 103 5.31 1.06 10.02
C SER A 103 4.17 0.09 9.73
N LEU A 104 3.47 -0.40 10.77
CA LEU A 104 2.32 -1.28 10.63
C LEU A 104 1.14 -0.62 9.90
N ILE A 105 0.97 0.69 10.01
CA ILE A 105 -0.07 1.42 9.26
C ILE A 105 0.42 1.63 7.82
N SER A 106 0.31 0.59 7.02
CA SER A 106 0.76 0.57 5.62
C SER A 106 -0.27 -0.09 4.70
N PRO A 107 -1.51 0.45 4.62
CA PRO A 107 -2.51 -0.14 3.76
C PRO A 107 -2.18 0.05 2.29
N SER A 108 -2.52 -0.96 1.48
CA SER A 108 -2.44 -0.92 0.03
C SER A 108 -3.80 -1.19 -0.59
N VAL A 109 -4.19 -0.44 -1.61
CA VAL A 109 -5.36 -0.77 -2.42
C VAL A 109 -4.96 -1.74 -3.53
N ILE A 110 -5.73 -2.82 -3.69
CA ILE A 110 -5.50 -3.76 -4.79
C ILE A 110 -6.37 -3.41 -6.00
N ASP A 111 -5.74 -3.29 -7.18
CA ASP A 111 -6.40 -2.95 -8.45
C ASP A 111 -6.72 -4.19 -9.30
N ILE A 112 -6.39 -5.38 -8.80
CA ILE A 112 -6.54 -6.67 -9.49
C ILE A 112 -7.55 -7.53 -8.73
N PRO A 113 -8.61 -8.04 -9.37
CA PRO A 113 -9.53 -8.98 -8.75
C PRO A 113 -8.97 -10.41 -8.79
N ASN A 114 -9.52 -11.28 -7.94
CA ASN A 114 -9.25 -12.72 -7.91
C ASN A 114 -7.81 -13.12 -7.51
N VAL A 115 -7.08 -12.24 -6.82
CA VAL A 115 -5.79 -12.56 -6.22
C VAL A 115 -6.02 -13.23 -4.86
N ILE A 116 -5.31 -14.30 -4.59
CA ILE A 116 -5.36 -15.00 -3.29
C ILE A 116 -4.67 -14.14 -2.24
N LEU A 117 -5.41 -13.79 -1.20
CA LEU A 117 -4.91 -13.01 -0.06
C LEU A 117 -4.63 -13.93 1.11
N GLY A 118 -3.49 -13.74 1.77
CA GLY A 118 -3.14 -14.61 2.88
C GLY A 118 -2.14 -14.05 3.89
N GLY A 119 -2.10 -14.74 5.01
CA GLY A 119 -1.27 -14.39 6.15
C GLY A 119 -1.95 -13.42 7.11
N ASP A 120 -1.14 -12.72 7.88
CA ASP A 120 -1.60 -11.85 8.97
C ASP A 120 -2.01 -10.47 8.44
N MET A 121 -3.15 -10.41 7.75
CA MET A 121 -3.75 -9.18 7.22
C MET A 121 -5.28 -9.21 7.33
N PHE A 122 -5.91 -8.06 7.21
CA PHE A 122 -7.35 -7.91 6.97
C PHE A 122 -7.58 -6.94 5.81
N GLY A 123 -8.76 -7.02 5.21
CA GLY A 123 -9.17 -6.11 4.15
C GLY A 123 -10.48 -5.39 4.47
N ILE A 124 -10.77 -4.35 3.69
CA ILE A 124 -12.04 -3.63 3.69
C ILE A 124 -12.51 -3.50 2.25
N HIS A 125 -13.67 -4.06 1.92
CA HIS A 125 -14.38 -3.76 0.69
C HIS A 125 -14.90 -2.33 0.78
N ILE A 126 -14.28 -1.40 0.05
CA ILE A 126 -14.60 0.03 0.16
C ILE A 126 -15.94 0.35 -0.52
N ASP A 127 -16.79 1.09 0.20
CA ASP A 127 -18.07 1.59 -0.32
C ASP A 127 -17.83 2.61 -1.45
N LYS A 128 -18.69 2.59 -2.48
CA LYS A 128 -18.62 3.47 -3.67
C LYS A 128 -18.66 4.97 -3.38
N LYS A 129 -19.04 5.37 -2.17
CA LYS A 129 -19.00 6.76 -1.71
C LYS A 129 -17.59 7.26 -1.35
N PHE A 130 -16.60 6.36 -1.37
CA PHE A 130 -15.20 6.67 -1.14
C PHE A 130 -14.31 6.17 -2.29
N ASN A 131 -13.20 6.84 -2.50
CA ASN A 131 -12.17 6.39 -3.43
C ASN A 131 -11.11 5.59 -2.67
N ALA A 132 -11.01 4.28 -2.93
CA ALA A 132 -10.09 3.37 -2.25
C ALA A 132 -8.61 3.75 -2.48
N TYR A 133 -8.26 4.27 -3.66
CA TYR A 133 -6.91 4.73 -3.99
C TYR A 133 -6.55 5.96 -3.14
N TYR A 134 -7.45 6.94 -3.06
CA TYR A 134 -7.28 8.09 -2.17
C TYR A 134 -7.08 7.64 -0.73
N LEU A 135 -7.91 6.73 -0.23
CA LEU A 135 -7.82 6.24 1.15
C LEU A 135 -6.46 5.60 1.45
N SER A 136 -5.92 4.80 0.53
CA SER A 136 -4.59 4.24 0.69
C SER A 136 -3.54 5.35 0.81
N TYR A 137 -3.51 6.33 -0.09
CA TYR A 137 -2.58 7.46 0.00
C TYR A 137 -2.77 8.30 1.26
N TYR A 138 -4.01 8.63 1.58
CA TYR A 138 -4.35 9.43 2.77
C TYR A 138 -3.88 8.76 4.06
N ILE A 139 -4.15 7.47 4.22
CA ILE A 139 -3.76 6.74 5.42
C ILE A 139 -2.24 6.66 5.52
N ASN A 140 -1.55 6.33 4.45
CA ASN A 140 -0.09 6.21 4.44
C ASN A 140 0.63 7.55 4.66
N LEU A 141 0.13 8.65 4.10
CA LEU A 141 0.87 9.92 4.07
C LEU A 141 0.38 10.94 5.11
N ILE A 142 -0.91 10.90 5.49
CA ILE A 142 -1.52 11.87 6.40
C ILE A 142 -1.90 11.25 7.75
N ALA A 143 -2.66 10.13 7.74
CA ALA A 143 -3.26 9.59 8.96
C ALA A 143 -2.39 8.58 9.70
N ARG A 144 -1.29 8.12 9.12
CA ARG A 144 -0.45 7.02 9.59
C ARG A 144 -0.08 7.11 11.07
N LYS A 145 0.51 8.22 11.48
CA LYS A 145 0.91 8.43 12.89
C LYS A 145 -0.28 8.45 13.86
N LYS A 146 -1.41 9.04 13.43
CA LYS A 146 -2.64 9.08 14.22
C LYS A 146 -3.25 7.70 14.41
N LEU A 147 -3.17 6.84 13.39
CA LEU A 147 -3.73 5.49 13.45
C LEU A 147 -2.79 4.51 14.17
N ALA A 148 -1.49 4.77 14.24
CA ALA A 148 -0.53 3.93 14.93
C ALA A 148 -0.82 3.74 16.43
N ILE A 149 -1.54 4.65 17.08
CA ILE A 149 -1.93 4.53 18.49
C ILE A 149 -2.87 3.37 18.79
N TYR A 150 -3.51 2.81 17.75
CA TYR A 150 -4.42 1.65 17.89
C TYR A 150 -3.68 0.32 17.78
N ALA A 151 -2.41 0.32 17.36
CA ALA A 151 -1.58 -0.87 17.33
C ALA A 151 -1.13 -1.27 18.75
N LYS A 152 -1.06 -2.58 19.02
CA LYS A 152 -0.80 -3.14 20.35
C LYS A 152 0.30 -4.18 20.29
N GLY A 153 1.13 -4.23 21.31
CA GLY A 153 2.22 -5.20 21.45
C GLY A 153 3.56 -4.51 21.70
N SER A 154 4.55 -5.28 22.14
CA SER A 154 5.91 -4.80 22.42
C SER A 154 6.94 -5.44 21.49
N THR A 155 7.01 -6.76 21.42
CA THR A 155 7.94 -7.50 20.55
C THR A 155 7.36 -7.74 19.18
N ILE A 156 6.09 -8.17 19.12
CA ILE A 156 5.30 -8.24 17.90
C ILE A 156 4.13 -7.27 18.11
N ILE A 157 4.01 -6.32 17.21
CA ILE A 157 2.99 -5.30 17.23
C ILE A 157 1.86 -5.75 16.33
N HIS A 158 0.64 -5.76 16.83
CA HIS A 158 -0.55 -6.20 16.12
C HIS A 158 -1.54 -5.05 15.91
N LEU A 159 -2.24 -5.11 14.78
CA LEU A 159 -3.37 -4.26 14.44
C LEU A 159 -4.51 -5.11 13.91
N HIS A 160 -5.64 -5.15 14.62
CA HIS A 160 -6.83 -5.81 14.14
C HIS A 160 -7.90 -4.78 13.75
N TYR A 161 -8.77 -5.16 12.81
CA TYR A 161 -9.87 -4.28 12.39
C TYR A 161 -10.67 -3.72 13.57
N LYS A 162 -11.01 -4.56 14.58
CA LYS A 162 -11.75 -4.15 15.78
C LYS A 162 -11.09 -3.02 16.57
N ASP A 163 -9.75 -2.94 16.54
CA ASP A 163 -9.01 -1.93 17.28
C ASP A 163 -9.05 -0.58 16.57
N ILE A 164 -9.06 -0.57 15.24
CA ILE A 164 -9.02 0.65 14.41
C ILE A 164 -10.40 1.09 13.90
N ALA A 165 -11.43 0.24 13.97
CA ALA A 165 -12.75 0.46 13.37
C ALA A 165 -13.38 1.82 13.75
N LYS A 166 -13.22 2.27 15.00
CA LYS A 166 -13.74 3.54 15.52
C LYS A 166 -12.79 4.71 15.37
N ALA A 167 -11.63 4.52 14.76
CA ALA A 167 -10.66 5.59 14.53
C ALA A 167 -11.25 6.63 13.57
N GLN A 168 -11.12 7.90 13.95
CA GLN A 168 -11.72 9.01 13.20
C GLN A 168 -10.79 9.45 12.07
N LEU A 169 -11.37 9.61 10.90
CA LEU A 169 -10.77 10.16 9.70
C LEU A 169 -11.48 11.47 9.32
N LEU A 170 -10.74 12.39 8.73
CA LEU A 170 -11.28 13.60 8.13
C LEU A 170 -11.02 13.51 6.63
N LEU A 171 -12.06 13.36 5.83
CA LEU A 171 -11.96 13.11 4.41
C LEU A 171 -12.71 14.19 3.61
N PRO A 172 -12.19 14.62 2.45
CA PRO A 172 -12.93 15.48 1.53
C PRO A 172 -14.07 14.72 0.85
N ASP A 173 -14.87 15.41 0.07
CA ASP A 173 -15.91 14.79 -0.76
C ASP A 173 -15.28 13.86 -1.83
N LEU A 174 -16.10 12.98 -2.42
CA LEU A 174 -15.64 11.98 -3.39
C LEU A 174 -14.98 12.63 -4.62
N CYS A 175 -15.49 13.75 -5.10
CA CYS A 175 -14.93 14.43 -6.28
C CYS A 175 -13.49 14.90 -6.03
N GLU A 176 -13.22 15.43 -4.83
CA GLU A 176 -11.87 15.83 -4.45
C GLU A 176 -10.96 14.62 -4.18
N GLN A 177 -11.50 13.55 -3.56
CA GLN A 177 -10.78 12.28 -3.42
C GLN A 177 -10.31 11.75 -4.78
N ASP A 178 -11.17 11.76 -5.80
CA ASP A 178 -10.85 11.29 -7.15
C ASP A 178 -9.74 12.10 -7.81
N LYS A 179 -9.77 13.42 -7.67
CA LYS A 179 -8.72 14.31 -8.20
C LYS A 179 -7.37 14.04 -7.54
N ILE A 180 -7.37 13.94 -6.22
CA ILE A 180 -6.13 13.69 -5.46
C ILE A 180 -5.58 12.31 -5.80
N ALA A 181 -6.41 11.26 -5.83
CA ALA A 181 -5.99 9.92 -6.19
C ALA A 181 -5.31 9.88 -7.57
N LYS A 182 -5.92 10.48 -8.59
CA LYS A 182 -5.34 10.57 -9.94
C LYS A 182 -3.99 11.28 -9.94
N CYS A 183 -3.87 12.38 -9.19
CA CYS A 183 -2.61 13.10 -9.07
C CYS A 183 -1.53 12.23 -8.41
N MET A 184 -1.85 11.55 -7.31
CA MET A 184 -0.93 10.67 -6.60
C MET A 184 -0.47 9.49 -7.45
N MET A 185 -1.38 8.86 -8.18
CA MET A 185 -1.04 7.77 -9.12
C MET A 185 -0.13 8.25 -10.25
N ALA A 186 -0.33 9.46 -10.77
CA ALA A 186 0.54 10.04 -11.78
C ALA A 186 1.96 10.31 -11.23
N GLU A 187 2.08 10.79 -9.98
CA GLU A 187 3.40 10.96 -9.35
C GLU A 187 4.09 9.62 -9.08
N ASP A 188 3.35 8.57 -8.66
CA ASP A 188 3.93 7.22 -8.53
C ASP A 188 4.41 6.66 -9.86
N ALA A 189 3.69 6.89 -10.95
CA ALA A 189 4.14 6.51 -12.28
C ALA A 189 5.45 7.18 -12.68
N LYS A 190 5.62 8.48 -12.40
CA LYS A 190 6.89 9.20 -12.63
C LYS A 190 8.03 8.63 -11.79
N ILE A 191 7.78 8.42 -10.49
CA ILE A 191 8.79 7.84 -9.59
C ILE A 191 9.23 6.47 -10.09
N LYS A 192 8.29 5.62 -10.52
CA LYS A 192 8.61 4.28 -11.08
C LYS A 192 9.49 4.36 -12.32
N VAL A 193 9.22 5.31 -13.23
CA VAL A 193 10.06 5.54 -14.43
C VAL A 193 11.47 5.95 -14.05
N GLU A 194 11.64 6.86 -13.07
CA GLU A 194 12.95 7.31 -12.62
C GLU A 194 13.74 6.19 -11.89
N GLU A 195 13.05 5.33 -11.13
CA GLU A 195 13.65 4.15 -10.49
C GLU A 195 14.10 3.11 -11.53
N GLN A 196 13.32 2.90 -12.59
CA GLN A 196 13.71 2.05 -13.71
C GLN A 196 14.91 2.61 -14.46
N LEU A 197 14.94 3.92 -14.73
CA LEU A 197 16.07 4.59 -15.36
C LEU A 197 17.34 4.45 -14.53
N LEU A 198 17.26 4.64 -13.21
CA LEU A 198 18.38 4.42 -12.31
C LEU A 198 18.95 3.00 -12.43
N THR A 199 18.07 1.99 -12.43
CA THR A 199 18.47 0.59 -12.57
C THR A 199 19.19 0.32 -13.89
N ILE A 200 18.72 0.90 -15.00
CA ILE A 200 19.36 0.78 -16.33
C ILE A 200 20.74 1.44 -16.32
N LEU A 201 20.85 2.66 -15.78
CA LEU A 201 22.12 3.39 -15.69
C LEU A 201 23.15 2.65 -14.83
N GLU A 202 22.73 2.03 -13.74
CA GLU A 202 23.63 1.21 -12.89
C GLU A 202 24.13 -0.03 -13.62
N LYS A 203 23.25 -0.74 -14.34
CA LYS A 203 23.66 -1.87 -15.19
C LYS A 203 24.64 -1.46 -16.28
N GLN A 204 24.38 -0.33 -16.94
CA GLN A 204 25.24 0.22 -17.98
C GLN A 204 26.61 0.61 -17.43
N LYS A 205 26.65 1.27 -16.26
CA LYS A 205 27.90 1.58 -15.56
C LYS A 205 28.70 0.32 -15.24
N GLN A 206 28.05 -0.71 -14.70
CA GLN A 206 28.73 -1.97 -14.41
C GLN A 206 29.29 -2.66 -15.66
N TYR A 207 28.53 -2.65 -16.76
CA TYR A 207 28.98 -3.18 -18.03
C TYR A 207 30.26 -2.46 -18.53
N LEU A 208 30.24 -1.11 -18.56
CA LEU A 208 31.37 -0.30 -19.00
C LEU A 208 32.60 -0.54 -18.11
N LEU A 209 32.46 -0.61 -16.79
CA LEU A 209 33.56 -0.89 -15.89
C LEU A 209 34.21 -2.26 -16.18
N ARG A 210 33.38 -3.29 -16.46
CA ARG A 210 33.93 -4.62 -16.84
C ARG A 210 34.74 -4.57 -18.14
N GLN A 211 34.32 -3.75 -19.11
CA GLN A 211 35.04 -3.61 -20.38
C GLN A 211 36.37 -2.84 -20.23
N MET A 212 36.49 -1.99 -19.21
CA MET A 212 37.71 -1.19 -18.98
C MET A 212 38.81 -1.97 -18.23
N PHE A 213 38.48 -3.08 -17.57
CA PHE A 213 39.40 -3.87 -16.77
C PHE A 213 39.64 -5.30 -17.31
N ILE A 214 39.30 -5.52 -18.57
CA ILE A 214 39.75 -6.66 -19.38
C ILE A 214 40.89 -6.17 -20.29
#